data_12d73970b4871bcf7ea8fbef1e58837e
#
_entry.id   12d73970b4871bcf7ea8fbef1e58837e
#
_cell.length_a   1.000
_cell.length_b   1.000
_cell.length_c   1.000
_cell.angle_alpha   90.00
_cell.angle_beta   90.00
_cell.angle_gamma   90.00
#
_symmetry.space_group_name_H-M   'P 1'
#
loop_
_entity.id
_entity.type
_entity.pdbx_description
1 polymer ?
#
loop_
_entity_poly.entity_id
_entity_poly.type
_entity_poly.pdbx_seq_one_letter_code
_entity_poly.pdbx_strand_id
1 'polypeptide(L)'
;MSETLDVIIIGAGSAGLAALREVRKRTQSFVIINDGPWGTICARVGCMPSKALIEAANAFHHRNTFTEFGIRGADSLTSDIPAILRRVRRLRNDFVASTVKTTEDLGDRAISGRAHLLGPDRLEVNGQILCARNIIIATGSSPIVPKPWNTLGKPIFTTDTLFEQEN
;
A
#
# COMPACT_ATOMS: atom_id res chain seq x y z
N MET A 1 -29.83 18.96 8.14
CA MET A 1 -28.70 18.67 9.08
C MET A 1 -28.12 17.36 8.64
N SER A 2 -26.84 17.29 8.28
CA SER A 2 -26.18 16.03 7.94
C SER A 2 -26.21 15.12 9.16
N GLU A 3 -26.59 13.86 8.97
CA GLU A 3 -26.62 12.85 10.03
C GLU A 3 -25.21 12.68 10.62
N THR A 4 -25.09 12.70 11.96
CA THR A 4 -23.80 12.51 12.62
C THR A 4 -23.42 11.03 12.58
N LEU A 5 -22.31 10.69 11.95
CA LEU A 5 -21.77 9.34 11.89
C LEU A 5 -21.28 8.86 13.28
N ASP A 6 -21.25 7.57 13.50
CA ASP A 6 -20.59 7.00 14.67
C ASP A 6 -19.08 7.08 14.55
N VAL A 7 -18.53 6.76 13.35
CA VAL A 7 -17.08 6.73 13.12
C VAL A 7 -16.70 7.22 11.73
N ILE A 8 -15.68 8.07 11.66
CA ILE A 8 -14.94 8.35 10.43
C ILE A 8 -13.53 7.78 10.56
N ILE A 9 -13.08 7.02 9.55
CA ILE A 9 -11.70 6.50 9.46
C ILE A 9 -10.97 7.28 8.37
N ILE A 10 -9.85 7.91 8.69
CA ILE A 10 -9.02 8.64 7.73
C ILE A 10 -7.80 7.80 7.39
N GLY A 11 -7.75 7.29 6.16
CA GLY A 11 -6.71 6.40 5.63
C GLY A 11 -7.16 4.95 5.55
N ALA A 12 -7.01 4.35 4.35
CA ALA A 12 -7.33 2.94 4.05
C ALA A 12 -6.07 2.06 3.96
N GLY A 13 -5.04 2.40 4.72
CA GLY A 13 -3.86 1.57 4.90
C GLY A 13 -4.11 0.39 5.85
N SER A 14 -3.05 -0.33 6.23
CA SER A 14 -3.17 -1.52 7.11
C SER A 14 -3.86 -1.19 8.44
N ALA A 15 -3.56 -0.04 9.04
CA ALA A 15 -4.18 0.40 10.29
C ALA A 15 -5.66 0.76 10.09
N GLY A 16 -5.98 1.51 9.02
CA GLY A 16 -7.37 1.90 8.73
C GLY A 16 -8.27 0.71 8.41
N LEU A 17 -7.77 -0.27 7.64
CA LEU A 17 -8.52 -1.49 7.36
C LEU A 17 -8.67 -2.40 8.59
N ALA A 18 -7.69 -2.40 9.49
CA ALA A 18 -7.82 -3.08 10.78
C ALA A 18 -8.90 -2.42 11.65
N ALA A 19 -8.89 -1.07 11.74
CA ALA A 19 -9.93 -0.31 12.41
C ALA A 19 -11.32 -0.55 11.80
N LEU A 20 -11.42 -0.52 10.47
CA LEU A 20 -12.66 -0.81 9.73
C LEU A 20 -13.26 -2.17 10.11
N ARG A 21 -12.43 -3.19 10.25
CA ARG A 21 -12.87 -4.54 10.64
C ARG A 21 -13.55 -4.53 12.01
N GLU A 22 -13.03 -3.77 12.95
CA GLU A 22 -13.60 -3.67 14.29
C GLU A 22 -14.84 -2.76 14.36
N VAL A 23 -14.82 -1.66 13.60
CA VAL A 23 -15.96 -0.73 13.49
C VAL A 23 -17.20 -1.44 12.93
N ARG A 24 -17.04 -2.19 11.84
CA ARG A 24 -18.13 -2.94 11.18
C ARG A 24 -18.85 -3.94 12.07
N LYS A 25 -18.21 -4.42 13.13
CA LYS A 25 -18.84 -5.31 14.12
C LYS A 25 -19.80 -4.58 15.06
N ARG A 26 -19.67 -3.25 15.16
CA ARG A 26 -20.35 -2.42 16.19
C ARG A 26 -21.38 -1.47 15.61
N THR A 27 -21.15 -0.96 14.40
CA THR A 27 -22.02 0.00 13.75
C THR A 27 -21.98 -0.11 12.24
N GLN A 28 -23.05 0.35 11.56
CA GLN A 28 -23.11 0.56 10.12
C GLN A 28 -23.00 2.05 9.76
N SER A 29 -23.02 2.96 10.76
CA SER A 29 -22.92 4.41 10.59
C SER A 29 -21.45 4.84 10.60
N PHE A 30 -20.74 4.55 9.52
CA PHE A 30 -19.32 4.90 9.35
C PHE A 30 -18.98 5.21 7.90
N VAL A 31 -17.86 5.93 7.71
CA VAL A 31 -17.18 6.09 6.42
C VAL A 31 -15.67 5.87 6.60
N ILE A 32 -15.02 5.47 5.51
CA ILE A 32 -13.56 5.44 5.40
C ILE A 32 -13.13 6.35 4.26
N ILE A 33 -12.18 7.25 4.52
CA ILE A 33 -11.71 8.24 3.56
C ILE A 33 -10.26 7.92 3.22
N ASN A 34 -9.91 7.93 1.93
CA ASN A 34 -8.54 7.68 1.48
C ASN A 34 -8.10 8.70 0.44
N ASP A 35 -6.94 9.31 0.68
CA ASP A 35 -6.27 10.21 -0.24
C ASP A 35 -5.22 9.44 -1.03
N GLY A 36 -5.50 9.17 -2.30
CA GLY A 36 -4.63 8.43 -3.20
C GLY A 36 -5.14 7.01 -3.54
N PRO A 37 -4.27 6.16 -4.09
CA PRO A 37 -4.67 4.83 -4.55
C PRO A 37 -5.16 3.94 -3.41
N TRP A 38 -6.24 3.22 -3.65
CA TRP A 38 -6.72 2.17 -2.75
C TRP A 38 -5.76 0.97 -2.73
N GLY A 39 -5.81 0.21 -1.66
CA GLY A 39 -4.84 -0.84 -1.38
C GLY A 39 -3.77 -0.34 -0.40
N THR A 40 -3.32 -1.21 0.50
CA THR A 40 -2.37 -0.81 1.54
C THR A 40 -0.97 -0.55 0.97
N ILE A 41 -0.19 0.32 1.62
CA ILE A 41 1.25 0.48 1.32
C ILE A 41 1.95 -0.89 1.37
N CYS A 42 1.61 -1.73 2.34
CA CYS A 42 2.16 -3.09 2.45
C CYS A 42 1.91 -3.93 1.19
N ALA A 43 0.71 -3.91 0.64
CA ALA A 43 0.38 -4.67 -0.57
C ALA A 43 0.98 -4.05 -1.83
N ARG A 44 0.91 -2.71 -1.96
CA ARG A 44 1.27 -2.00 -3.19
C ARG A 44 2.77 -1.80 -3.37
N VAL A 45 3.45 -1.28 -2.37
CA VAL A 45 4.83 -0.77 -2.49
C VAL A 45 5.74 -1.20 -1.33
N GLY A 46 5.27 -2.05 -0.44
CA GLY A 46 6.00 -2.46 0.77
C GLY A 46 6.25 -3.97 0.83
N CYS A 47 5.59 -4.61 1.79
CA CYS A 47 5.85 -5.98 2.22
C CYS A 47 5.72 -7.02 1.10
N MET A 48 4.66 -6.93 0.28
CA MET A 48 4.37 -7.97 -0.70
C MET A 48 5.33 -7.92 -1.89
N PRO A 49 5.52 -6.78 -2.58
CA PRO A 49 6.46 -6.74 -3.69
C PRO A 49 7.91 -6.96 -3.25
N SER A 50 8.32 -6.49 -2.06
CA SER A 50 9.67 -6.75 -1.55
C SER A 50 9.93 -8.24 -1.30
N LYS A 51 8.96 -8.97 -0.71
CA LYS A 51 9.09 -10.42 -0.52
C LYS A 51 9.15 -11.17 -1.85
N ALA A 52 8.35 -10.77 -2.83
CA ALA A 52 8.38 -11.37 -4.16
C ALA A 52 9.72 -11.13 -4.89
N LEU A 53 10.36 -9.97 -4.66
CA LEU A 53 11.70 -9.65 -5.18
C LEU A 53 12.80 -10.44 -4.45
N ILE A 54 12.74 -10.50 -3.11
CA ILE A 54 13.69 -11.26 -2.28
C ILE A 54 13.65 -12.74 -2.65
N GLU A 55 12.48 -13.30 -2.93
CA GLU A 55 12.36 -14.71 -3.35
C GLU A 55 13.06 -14.97 -4.68
N ALA A 56 12.98 -14.07 -5.64
CA ALA A 56 13.74 -14.18 -6.88
C ALA A 56 15.26 -14.09 -6.63
N ALA A 57 15.69 -13.20 -5.72
CA ALA A 57 17.08 -13.08 -5.32
C ALA A 57 17.58 -14.36 -4.62
N ASN A 58 16.79 -14.94 -3.72
CA ASN A 58 17.10 -16.20 -3.03
C ASN A 58 17.23 -17.35 -4.02
N ALA A 59 16.30 -17.48 -4.98
CA ALA A 59 16.35 -18.51 -6.01
C ALA A 59 17.66 -18.44 -6.82
N PHE A 60 18.08 -17.23 -7.18
CA PHE A 60 19.35 -17.01 -7.88
C PHE A 60 20.56 -17.27 -6.97
N HIS A 61 20.49 -16.89 -5.71
CA HIS A 61 21.55 -17.08 -4.71
C HIS A 61 21.83 -18.56 -4.43
N HIS A 62 20.82 -19.43 -4.46
CA HIS A 62 20.94 -20.87 -4.25
C HIS A 62 21.94 -21.52 -5.23
N ARG A 63 22.22 -20.91 -6.39
CA ARG A 63 23.25 -21.40 -7.32
C ARG A 63 24.63 -21.58 -6.67
N ASN A 64 24.91 -20.81 -5.61
CA ASN A 64 26.20 -20.85 -4.91
C ASN A 64 26.42 -22.18 -4.15
N THR A 65 25.36 -22.93 -3.90
CA THR A 65 25.43 -24.24 -3.24
C THR A 65 25.36 -25.41 -4.23
N PHE A 66 25.17 -25.17 -5.51
CA PHE A 66 24.96 -26.23 -6.51
C PHE A 66 26.12 -27.22 -6.58
N THR A 67 27.35 -26.74 -6.43
CA THR A 67 28.53 -27.61 -6.44
C THR A 67 28.52 -28.62 -5.30
N GLU A 68 27.99 -28.27 -4.13
CA GLU A 68 27.85 -29.19 -2.97
C GLU A 68 26.91 -30.36 -3.28
N PHE A 69 25.93 -30.14 -4.19
CA PHE A 69 24.99 -31.17 -4.65
C PHE A 69 25.43 -31.86 -5.94
N GLY A 70 26.66 -31.60 -6.43
CA GLY A 70 27.16 -32.17 -7.67
C GLY A 70 26.55 -31.54 -8.93
N ILE A 71 25.82 -30.42 -8.81
CA ILE A 71 25.23 -29.70 -9.94
C ILE A 71 26.28 -28.76 -10.54
N ARG A 72 26.45 -28.83 -11.85
CA ARG A 72 27.42 -28.00 -12.61
C ARG A 72 26.69 -26.92 -13.42
N GLY A 73 27.42 -25.88 -13.82
CA GLY A 73 26.89 -24.83 -14.70
C GLY A 73 26.32 -23.62 -13.95
N ALA A 74 26.48 -23.53 -12.63
CA ALA A 74 26.02 -22.40 -11.84
C ALA A 74 26.56 -21.04 -12.31
N ASP A 75 27.81 -21.01 -12.76
CA ASP A 75 28.49 -19.79 -13.21
C ASP A 75 27.93 -19.22 -14.51
N SER A 76 27.25 -20.03 -15.32
CA SER A 76 26.62 -19.59 -16.57
C SER A 76 25.21 -19.03 -16.38
N LEU A 77 24.64 -19.12 -15.17
CA LEU A 77 23.31 -18.57 -14.89
C LEU A 77 23.34 -17.05 -14.83
N THR A 78 22.39 -16.44 -15.50
CA THR A 78 22.15 -15.00 -15.49
C THR A 78 20.77 -14.68 -14.98
N SER A 79 20.55 -13.45 -14.54
CA SER A 79 19.24 -12.96 -14.12
C SER A 79 18.70 -11.92 -15.10
N ASP A 80 17.43 -12.03 -15.46
CA ASP A 80 16.70 -11.03 -16.25
C ASP A 80 15.92 -10.13 -15.27
N ILE A 81 16.50 -8.98 -14.92
CA ILE A 81 15.90 -8.03 -13.96
C ILE A 81 14.54 -7.53 -14.45
N PRO A 82 14.35 -7.10 -15.71
CA PRO A 82 13.05 -6.76 -16.24
C PRO A 82 11.99 -7.85 -16.06
N ALA A 83 12.32 -9.12 -16.31
CA ALA A 83 11.39 -10.23 -16.11
C ALA A 83 11.05 -10.46 -14.63
N ILE A 84 12.04 -10.32 -13.75
CA ILE A 84 11.84 -10.39 -12.30
C ILE A 84 10.87 -9.29 -11.84
N LEU A 85 11.08 -8.04 -12.25
CA LEU A 85 10.22 -6.91 -11.89
C LEU A 85 8.80 -7.06 -12.46
N ARG A 86 8.64 -7.57 -13.69
CA ARG A 86 7.31 -7.91 -14.24
C ARG A 86 6.59 -8.96 -13.39
N ARG A 87 7.30 -10.01 -12.93
CA ARG A 87 6.73 -11.02 -12.02
C ARG A 87 6.32 -10.41 -10.69
N VAL A 88 7.17 -9.56 -10.11
CA VAL A 88 6.88 -8.85 -8.85
C VAL A 88 5.61 -8.02 -8.99
N ARG A 89 5.49 -7.22 -10.06
CA ARG A 89 4.29 -6.40 -10.32
C ARG A 89 3.04 -7.25 -10.50
N ARG A 90 3.10 -8.36 -11.22
CA ARG A 90 1.96 -9.26 -11.39
C ARG A 90 1.46 -9.78 -10.04
N LEU A 91 2.35 -10.35 -9.21
CA LEU A 91 1.99 -10.86 -7.88
C LEU A 91 1.45 -9.76 -6.97
N ARG A 92 2.08 -8.58 -6.99
CA ARG A 92 1.60 -7.40 -6.25
C ARG A 92 0.17 -7.04 -6.66
N ASN A 93 -0.13 -7.00 -7.94
CA ASN A 93 -1.45 -6.62 -8.44
C ASN A 93 -2.54 -7.59 -7.96
N ASP A 94 -2.24 -8.90 -7.90
CA ASP A 94 -3.15 -9.90 -7.35
C ASP A 94 -3.47 -9.63 -5.87
N PHE A 95 -2.45 -9.30 -5.06
CA PHE A 95 -2.65 -8.93 -3.65
C PHE A 95 -3.43 -7.61 -3.48
N VAL A 96 -3.12 -6.62 -4.31
CA VAL A 96 -3.80 -5.32 -4.28
C VAL A 96 -5.28 -5.48 -4.62
N ALA A 97 -5.62 -6.26 -5.65
CA ALA A 97 -6.99 -6.50 -6.06
C ALA A 97 -7.86 -7.03 -4.91
N SER A 98 -7.35 -8.00 -4.14
CA SER A 98 -8.04 -8.52 -2.95
C SER A 98 -8.34 -7.44 -1.89
N THR A 99 -7.37 -6.53 -1.68
CA THR A 99 -7.51 -5.45 -0.70
C THR A 99 -8.49 -4.38 -1.19
N VAL A 100 -8.42 -4.02 -2.48
CA VAL A 100 -9.30 -3.02 -3.10
C VAL A 100 -10.74 -3.50 -3.08
N LYS A 101 -10.99 -4.76 -3.39
CA LYS A 101 -12.34 -5.34 -3.33
C LYS A 101 -13.00 -5.14 -1.97
N THR A 102 -12.25 -5.25 -0.88
CA THR A 102 -12.78 -5.02 0.47
C THR A 102 -13.31 -3.60 0.67
N THR A 103 -12.75 -2.61 -0.03
CA THR A 103 -13.18 -1.21 0.03
C THR A 103 -14.24 -0.90 -1.01
N GLU A 104 -14.22 -1.52 -2.18
CA GLU A 104 -15.27 -1.43 -3.20
C GLU A 104 -16.62 -1.93 -2.68
N ASP A 105 -16.62 -3.01 -1.91
CA ASP A 105 -17.83 -3.58 -1.29
C ASP A 105 -18.51 -2.63 -0.27
N LEU A 106 -17.85 -1.52 0.12
CA LEU A 106 -18.42 -0.51 0.99
C LEU A 106 -19.33 0.49 0.25
N GLY A 107 -19.20 0.60 -1.07
CA GLY A 107 -19.94 1.58 -1.88
C GLY A 107 -19.67 3.01 -1.39
N ASP A 108 -20.72 3.79 -1.19
CA ASP A 108 -20.64 5.20 -0.80
C ASP A 108 -19.96 5.46 0.56
N ARG A 109 -19.72 4.42 1.35
CA ARG A 109 -18.97 4.52 2.60
C ARG A 109 -17.45 4.56 2.41
N ALA A 110 -16.95 4.31 1.21
CA ALA A 110 -15.54 4.45 0.84
C ALA A 110 -15.37 5.73 0.00
N ILE A 111 -14.85 6.77 0.62
CA ILE A 111 -14.73 8.10 0.01
C ILE A 111 -13.29 8.30 -0.47
N SER A 112 -13.10 8.53 -1.76
CA SER A 112 -11.81 8.96 -2.32
C SER A 112 -11.70 10.47 -2.19
N GLY A 113 -10.69 10.94 -1.44
CA GLY A 113 -10.46 12.37 -1.25
C GLY A 113 -9.56 12.65 -0.05
N ARG A 114 -9.10 13.89 0.02
CA ARG A 114 -8.28 14.36 1.13
C ARG A 114 -9.16 14.94 2.22
N ALA A 115 -9.06 14.39 3.41
CA ALA A 115 -9.77 14.89 4.59
C ALA A 115 -9.02 16.05 5.25
N HIS A 116 -9.75 17.12 5.56
CA HIS A 116 -9.27 18.28 6.32
C HIS A 116 -10.03 18.37 7.64
N LEU A 117 -9.35 18.18 8.77
CA LEU A 117 -9.96 18.32 10.09
C LEU A 117 -10.36 19.77 10.35
N LEU A 118 -11.62 20.00 10.69
CA LEU A 118 -12.17 21.29 11.07
C LEU A 118 -12.40 21.41 12.59
N GLY A 119 -12.30 20.29 13.30
CA GLY A 119 -12.51 20.18 14.74
C GLY A 119 -12.34 18.73 15.21
N PRO A 120 -12.58 18.45 16.48
CA PRO A 120 -12.41 17.11 17.04
C PRO A 120 -13.47 16.11 16.55
N ASP A 121 -14.62 16.59 16.06
CA ASP A 121 -15.80 15.83 15.69
C ASP A 121 -16.23 16.05 14.23
N ARG A 122 -15.49 16.84 13.45
CA ARG A 122 -15.86 17.19 12.07
C ARG A 122 -14.65 17.38 11.16
N LEU A 123 -14.86 17.06 9.91
CA LEU A 123 -13.89 17.27 8.82
C LEU A 123 -14.60 17.65 7.54
N GLU A 124 -13.81 18.18 6.59
CA GLU A 124 -14.22 18.43 5.20
C GLU A 124 -13.53 17.43 4.29
N VAL A 125 -14.26 16.90 3.30
CA VAL A 125 -13.74 16.11 2.19
C VAL A 125 -14.56 16.40 0.94
N ASN A 126 -13.90 16.70 -0.18
CA ASN A 126 -14.55 16.99 -1.47
C ASN A 126 -15.63 18.10 -1.41
N GLY A 127 -15.46 19.12 -0.57
CA GLY A 127 -16.42 20.20 -0.37
C GLY A 127 -17.58 19.85 0.57
N GLN A 128 -17.60 18.64 1.12
CA GLN A 128 -18.64 18.20 2.07
C GLN A 128 -18.12 18.17 3.50
N ILE A 129 -18.92 18.68 4.44
CA ILE A 129 -18.62 18.60 5.86
C ILE A 129 -19.29 17.34 6.42
N LEU A 130 -18.46 16.49 7.01
CA LEU A 130 -18.89 15.28 7.71
C LEU A 130 -18.66 15.46 9.22
N CYS A 131 -19.64 15.03 10.02
CA CYS A 131 -19.56 15.01 11.47
C CYS A 131 -19.59 13.57 11.98
N ALA A 132 -18.79 13.28 13.02
CA ALA A 132 -18.78 11.96 13.64
C ALA A 132 -18.53 12.06 15.16
N ARG A 133 -19.02 11.08 15.88
CA ARG A 133 -18.74 10.92 17.33
C ARG A 133 -17.28 10.56 17.59
N ASN A 134 -16.66 9.83 16.64
CA ASN A 134 -15.28 9.39 16.74
C ASN A 134 -14.58 9.53 15.39
N ILE A 135 -13.34 10.03 15.39
CA ILE A 135 -12.48 10.08 14.21
C ILE A 135 -11.23 9.26 14.48
N ILE A 136 -10.96 8.28 13.61
CA ILE A 136 -9.76 7.44 13.66
C ILE A 136 -8.79 7.93 12.58
N ILE A 137 -7.61 8.40 13.00
CA ILE A 137 -6.55 8.88 12.09
C ILE A 137 -5.59 7.73 11.82
N ALA A 138 -5.56 7.24 10.59
CA ALA A 138 -4.74 6.13 10.12
C ALA A 138 -4.04 6.45 8.78
N THR A 139 -3.55 7.68 8.65
CA THR A 139 -3.02 8.26 7.39
C THR A 139 -1.69 7.69 6.94
N GLY A 140 -1.00 6.91 7.79
CA GLY A 140 0.26 6.27 7.45
C GLY A 140 1.45 7.24 7.33
N SER A 141 2.41 6.88 6.49
CA SER A 141 3.64 7.64 6.26
C SER A 141 4.09 7.55 4.80
N SER A 142 4.94 8.46 4.38
CA SER A 142 5.60 8.47 3.08
C SER A 142 7.12 8.44 3.23
N PRO A 143 7.87 7.89 2.27
CA PRO A 143 9.33 7.92 2.28
C PRO A 143 9.85 9.36 2.30
N ILE A 144 10.88 9.61 3.08
CA ILE A 144 11.57 10.92 3.11
C ILE A 144 12.83 10.80 2.24
N VAL A 145 12.91 11.67 1.23
CA VAL A 145 14.15 11.89 0.48
C VAL A 145 14.84 13.13 1.03
N PRO A 146 16.05 13.03 1.60
CA PRO A 146 16.77 14.18 2.12
C PRO A 146 16.99 15.26 1.04
N LYS A 147 16.84 16.54 1.40
CA LYS A 147 16.93 17.67 0.45
C LYS A 147 18.16 17.63 -0.46
N PRO A 148 19.40 17.33 0.03
CA PRO A 148 20.57 17.24 -0.84
C PRO A 148 20.44 16.18 -1.95
N TRP A 149 19.68 15.11 -1.72
CA TRP A 149 19.50 14.02 -2.68
C TRP A 149 18.44 14.33 -3.74
N ASN A 150 17.51 15.25 -3.46
CA ASN A 150 16.49 15.66 -4.43
C ASN A 150 17.10 16.24 -5.72
N THR A 151 18.32 16.76 -5.65
CA THR A 151 19.03 17.28 -6.83
C THR A 151 19.63 16.20 -7.72
N LEU A 152 19.75 14.98 -7.23
CA LEU A 152 20.29 13.84 -7.99
C LEU A 152 19.28 13.26 -9.01
N GLY A 153 18.00 13.57 -8.86
CA GLY A 153 16.95 13.18 -9.81
C GLY A 153 16.71 11.67 -9.89
N LYS A 154 16.67 11.15 -11.13
CA LYS A 154 16.25 9.77 -11.44
C LYS A 154 16.98 8.62 -10.73
N PRO A 155 18.26 8.70 -10.29
CA PRO A 155 18.90 7.56 -9.61
C PRO A 155 18.40 7.29 -8.19
N ILE A 156 17.50 8.11 -7.65
CA ILE A 156 16.94 7.88 -6.31
C ILE A 156 15.60 7.16 -6.43
N PHE A 157 15.57 5.95 -5.91
CA PHE A 157 14.35 5.17 -5.76
C PHE A 157 13.88 5.17 -4.30
N THR A 158 12.59 5.30 -4.11
CA THR A 158 11.93 5.02 -2.84
C THR A 158 11.13 3.72 -2.98
N THR A 159 10.53 3.24 -1.88
CA THR A 159 9.60 2.11 -1.95
C THR A 159 8.46 2.37 -2.94
N ASP A 160 8.05 3.64 -3.09
CA ASP A 160 6.94 4.00 -3.97
C ASP A 160 7.28 3.87 -5.47
N THR A 161 8.57 3.88 -5.82
CA THR A 161 9.03 3.91 -7.22
C THR A 161 9.88 2.72 -7.63
N LEU A 162 10.47 1.98 -6.68
CA LEU A 162 11.39 0.88 -6.96
C LEU A 162 10.76 -0.21 -7.83
N PHE A 163 9.54 -0.62 -7.49
CA PHE A 163 8.89 -1.75 -8.18
C PHE A 163 8.28 -1.37 -9.53
N GLU A 164 8.27 -0.09 -9.88
CA GLU A 164 7.80 0.42 -11.17
C GLU A 164 8.94 0.56 -12.20
N GLN A 165 10.18 0.24 -11.82
CA GLN A 165 11.30 0.27 -12.74
C GLN A 165 11.15 -0.79 -13.83
N GLU A 166 11.52 -0.44 -15.07
CA GLU A 166 11.44 -1.34 -16.22
C GLU A 166 12.79 -2.00 -16.53
N ASN A 167 13.89 -1.38 -16.06
CA ASN A 167 15.28 -1.80 -16.27
C ASN A 167 16.01 -1.94 -14.94
#